data_2cfc9d56549191f25b6113a059554463
#
_entry.id   2cfc9d56549191f25b6113a059554463
#
_cell.length_a   1.000
_cell.length_b   1.000
_cell.length_c   1.000
_cell.angle_alpha   90.00
_cell.angle_beta   90.00
_cell.angle_gamma   90.00
#
_symmetry.space_group_name_H-M   'P 1'
#
loop_
_entity.id
_entity.type
_entity.pdbx_description
1 polymer ?
#
loop_
_entity_poly.entity_id
_entity_poly.type
_entity_poly.pdbx_seq_one_letter_code
_entity_poly.pdbx_strand_id
1 'polypeptide(L)'
;MGYGDYYGAAERNLGPFLKEKGDKIFSISKAPGGLRVGPNESVSVAKASEAANVWLKQMDKSLSEMQVEHVDAYYIMGANSPSFVRSEEIHNAFQKAKQAGKVSYFGISTHENAQAVTEAAIETGWYDLMQIAITPAGWYDWNSKSVLPGTKSMVALQPLLARAREAGIGLIGMKAGRHLAGRGFLAGKAANAFDPFYDLKFLATDLNTFQRSYAFVLAHGLDAVNADMQIYQHLRENFVAVATSQDHFTA
;
A
#
# COMPACT_ATOMS: atom_id res chain seq x y z
N MET A 1 -4.72 3.87 7.99
CA MET A 1 -5.48 5.16 8.14
C MET A 1 -5.01 6.15 7.09
N GLY A 2 -5.43 7.40 7.14
CA GLY A 2 -4.96 8.46 6.26
C GLY A 2 -5.50 9.82 6.64
N TYR A 3 -4.81 10.83 6.19
CA TYR A 3 -5.10 12.24 6.45
C TYR A 3 -6.55 12.63 6.09
N GLY A 4 -7.17 13.43 6.95
CA GLY A 4 -8.62 13.70 6.98
C GLY A 4 -9.24 14.22 5.69
N ASP A 5 -8.52 14.99 4.87
CA ASP A 5 -9.03 15.51 3.60
C ASP A 5 -9.39 14.39 2.59
N TYR A 6 -8.83 13.18 2.77
CA TYR A 6 -9.04 12.02 1.91
C TYR A 6 -9.80 10.88 2.59
N TYR A 7 -9.74 10.80 3.93
CA TYR A 7 -10.29 9.69 4.72
C TYR A 7 -11.31 10.15 5.76
N GLY A 8 -11.73 11.41 5.70
CA GLY A 8 -12.74 11.98 6.59
C GLY A 8 -12.32 11.87 8.06
N ALA A 9 -13.19 11.33 8.89
CA ALA A 9 -12.96 11.20 10.33
C ALA A 9 -12.20 9.92 10.75
N ALA A 10 -11.57 9.19 9.82
CA ALA A 10 -10.98 7.88 10.14
C ALA A 10 -9.91 7.94 11.24
N GLU A 11 -9.01 8.94 11.18
CA GLU A 11 -7.97 9.13 12.20
C GLU A 11 -8.59 9.45 13.57
N ARG A 12 -9.54 10.40 13.61
CA ARG A 12 -10.24 10.79 14.85
C ARG A 12 -11.04 9.64 15.44
N ASN A 13 -11.71 8.85 14.61
CA ASN A 13 -12.52 7.72 15.08
C ASN A 13 -11.65 6.58 15.66
N LEU A 14 -10.43 6.41 15.17
CA LEU A 14 -9.49 5.41 15.67
C LEU A 14 -8.67 5.89 16.88
N GLY A 15 -8.61 7.19 17.13
CA GLY A 15 -7.83 7.76 18.23
C GLY A 15 -8.03 7.09 19.59
N PRO A 16 -9.27 6.94 20.09
CA PRO A 16 -9.52 6.25 21.36
C PRO A 16 -9.02 4.81 21.40
N PHE A 17 -9.16 4.08 20.29
CA PHE A 17 -8.65 2.71 20.17
C PHE A 17 -7.11 2.67 20.15
N LEU A 18 -6.47 3.58 19.43
CA LEU A 18 -5.01 3.70 19.40
C LEU A 18 -4.45 4.05 20.78
N LYS A 19 -5.12 4.93 21.52
CA LYS A 19 -4.73 5.29 22.87
C LYS A 19 -4.79 4.09 23.84
N GLU A 20 -5.76 3.20 23.65
CA GLU A 20 -5.93 2.01 24.52
C GLU A 20 -5.02 0.84 24.11
N LYS A 21 -4.81 0.63 22.81
CA LYS A 21 -4.20 -0.58 22.25
C LYS A 21 -2.94 -0.31 21.40
N GLY A 22 -2.45 0.93 21.34
CA GLY A 22 -1.35 1.32 20.45
C GLY A 22 -0.08 0.49 20.62
N ASP A 23 0.20 0.06 21.83
CA ASP A 23 1.34 -0.82 22.18
C ASP A 23 1.22 -2.25 21.60
N LYS A 24 0.03 -2.65 21.14
CA LYS A 24 -0.27 -4.00 20.63
C LYS A 24 -0.50 -4.07 19.12
N ILE A 25 -0.46 -2.94 18.44
CA ILE A 25 -0.76 -2.85 17.02
C ILE A 25 0.28 -2.01 16.30
N PHE A 26 0.59 -2.39 15.06
CA PHE A 26 1.42 -1.59 14.17
C PHE A 26 0.54 -0.55 13.46
N SER A 27 0.74 0.71 13.77
CA SER A 27 -0.09 1.82 13.28
C SER A 27 0.54 2.48 12.05
N ILE A 28 -0.25 2.61 10.97
CA ILE A 28 0.18 3.29 9.75
C ILE A 28 -0.82 4.39 9.42
N SER A 29 -0.32 5.62 9.22
CA SER A 29 -1.08 6.67 8.56
C SER A 29 -0.32 7.26 7.38
N LYS A 30 -0.94 8.18 6.63
CA LYS A 30 -0.38 8.72 5.39
C LYS A 30 -1.00 10.04 4.98
N ALA A 31 -0.20 10.88 4.34
CA ALA A 31 -0.65 12.14 3.75
C ALA A 31 0.11 12.45 2.44
N PRO A 32 -0.47 13.26 1.53
CA PRO A 32 0.08 13.45 0.18
C PRO A 32 1.23 14.46 0.09
N GLY A 33 1.55 15.22 1.13
CA GLY A 33 2.55 16.29 1.06
C GLY A 33 2.15 17.49 0.18
N GLY A 34 0.92 17.56 -0.30
CA GLY A 34 0.42 18.66 -1.11
C GLY A 34 0.95 18.72 -2.55
N LEU A 35 1.89 17.88 -2.93
CA LEU A 35 2.47 17.88 -4.27
C LEU A 35 1.71 16.92 -5.21
N ARG A 36 1.20 17.47 -6.31
CA ARG A 36 0.66 16.69 -7.42
C ARG A 36 1.71 16.63 -8.54
N VAL A 37 2.30 15.45 -8.72
CA VAL A 37 3.34 15.20 -9.73
C VAL A 37 2.91 14.03 -10.59
N GLY A 38 2.99 14.19 -11.90
CA GLY A 38 2.77 13.13 -12.84
C GLY A 38 3.83 12.02 -12.71
N PRO A 39 3.52 10.78 -13.15
CA PRO A 39 4.39 9.62 -12.93
C PRO A 39 5.78 9.75 -13.57
N ASN A 40 5.93 10.58 -14.61
CA ASN A 40 7.20 10.81 -15.31
C ASN A 40 7.72 12.25 -15.14
N GLU A 41 7.11 13.02 -14.24
CA GLU A 41 7.49 14.42 -14.02
C GLU A 41 8.65 14.51 -13.05
N SER A 42 9.64 15.36 -13.39
CA SER A 42 10.75 15.70 -12.49
C SER A 42 10.31 16.69 -11.43
N VAL A 43 10.78 16.50 -10.21
CA VAL A 43 10.51 17.40 -9.08
C VAL A 43 11.75 18.23 -8.79
N SER A 44 11.61 19.57 -8.77
CA SER A 44 12.69 20.44 -8.37
C SER A 44 12.88 20.43 -6.84
N VAL A 45 14.09 20.74 -6.38
CA VAL A 45 14.44 20.89 -4.96
C VAL A 45 13.45 21.82 -4.23
N ALA A 46 13.09 22.94 -4.84
CA ALA A 46 12.14 23.89 -4.23
C ALA A 46 10.75 23.27 -4.02
N LYS A 47 10.21 22.58 -5.03
CA LYS A 47 8.92 21.87 -4.91
C LYS A 47 8.99 20.73 -3.91
N ALA A 48 10.08 19.98 -3.87
CA ALA A 48 10.29 18.91 -2.91
C ALA A 48 10.37 19.44 -1.46
N SER A 49 11.06 20.56 -1.24
CA SER A 49 11.14 21.24 0.05
C SER A 49 9.77 21.73 0.53
N GLU A 50 8.96 22.29 -0.38
CA GLU A 50 7.59 22.69 -0.06
C GLU A 50 6.74 21.48 0.33
N ALA A 51 6.80 20.41 -0.46
CA ALA A 51 6.08 19.16 -0.19
C ALA A 51 6.49 18.52 1.15
N ALA A 52 7.77 18.53 1.47
CA ALA A 52 8.32 18.05 2.74
C ALA A 52 7.74 18.84 3.94
N ASN A 53 7.69 20.16 3.84
CA ASN A 53 7.10 21.00 4.88
C ASN A 53 5.60 20.78 5.04
N VAL A 54 4.86 20.63 3.94
CA VAL A 54 3.43 20.32 3.96
C VAL A 54 3.20 18.96 4.60
N TRP A 55 3.99 17.95 4.21
CA TRP A 55 3.87 16.58 4.73
C TRP A 55 4.10 16.52 6.25
N LEU A 56 5.10 17.24 6.78
CA LEU A 56 5.32 17.35 8.23
C LEU A 56 4.13 17.97 8.95
N LYS A 57 3.55 19.06 8.42
CA LYS A 57 2.35 19.68 9.00
C LYS A 57 1.14 18.72 8.98
N GLN A 58 0.99 17.95 7.91
CA GLN A 58 -0.05 16.95 7.79
C GLN A 58 0.16 15.80 8.79
N MET A 59 1.41 15.37 9.04
CA MET A 59 1.75 14.40 10.09
C MET A 59 1.34 14.94 11.47
N ASP A 60 1.69 16.18 11.80
CA ASP A 60 1.33 16.79 13.08
C ASP A 60 -0.19 16.84 13.28
N LYS A 61 -0.94 17.17 12.22
CA LYS A 61 -2.40 17.15 12.26
C LYS A 61 -2.92 15.73 12.43
N SER A 62 -2.38 14.74 11.74
CA SER A 62 -2.77 13.33 11.89
C SER A 62 -2.55 12.84 13.32
N LEU A 63 -1.40 13.11 13.93
CA LEU A 63 -1.12 12.74 15.31
C LEU A 63 -2.11 13.39 16.29
N SER A 64 -2.42 14.68 16.09
CA SER A 64 -3.41 15.40 16.88
C SER A 64 -4.82 14.83 16.73
N GLU A 65 -5.26 14.50 15.51
CA GLU A 65 -6.58 13.90 15.26
C GLU A 65 -6.69 12.49 15.89
N MET A 66 -5.61 11.71 15.84
CA MET A 66 -5.52 10.40 16.48
C MET A 66 -5.32 10.46 18.00
N GLN A 67 -5.02 11.64 18.54
CA GLN A 67 -4.70 11.85 19.97
C GLN A 67 -3.52 10.98 20.47
N VAL A 68 -2.51 10.83 19.63
CA VAL A 68 -1.26 10.11 19.91
C VAL A 68 -0.06 11.00 19.60
N GLU A 69 1.07 10.76 20.24
CA GLU A 69 2.33 11.48 19.97
C GLU A 69 3.20 10.77 18.92
N HIS A 70 2.92 9.50 18.65
CA HIS A 70 3.70 8.62 17.78
C HIS A 70 2.80 7.69 16.97
N VAL A 71 3.24 7.38 15.74
CA VAL A 71 2.75 6.25 14.93
C VAL A 71 3.94 5.43 14.45
N ASP A 72 3.73 4.12 14.25
CA ASP A 72 4.84 3.26 13.81
C ASP A 72 5.34 3.64 12.42
N ALA A 73 4.45 3.87 11.47
CA ALA A 73 4.83 4.31 10.13
C ALA A 73 3.96 5.47 9.61
N TYR A 74 4.59 6.35 8.85
CA TYR A 74 3.88 7.42 8.15
C TYR A 74 4.31 7.50 6.69
N TYR A 75 3.34 7.42 5.77
CA TYR A 75 3.62 7.32 4.34
C TYR A 75 3.41 8.63 3.62
N ILE A 76 4.16 8.80 2.53
CA ILE A 76 3.81 9.74 1.48
C ILE A 76 2.75 9.06 0.61
N MET A 77 1.55 9.64 0.57
CA MET A 77 0.44 9.14 -0.23
C MET A 77 0.53 9.68 -1.66
N GLY A 78 0.37 8.80 -2.65
CA GLY A 78 0.40 9.17 -4.06
C GLY A 78 1.81 9.51 -4.57
N ALA A 79 2.84 8.86 -4.03
CA ALA A 79 4.21 8.97 -4.49
C ALA A 79 4.39 8.23 -5.84
N ASN A 80 3.86 8.81 -6.93
CA ASN A 80 3.83 8.18 -8.25
C ASN A 80 5.05 8.54 -9.13
N SER A 81 5.85 9.54 -8.74
CA SER A 81 7.05 9.97 -9.47
C SER A 81 8.33 9.42 -8.84
N PRO A 82 9.16 8.67 -9.58
CA PRO A 82 10.48 8.24 -9.12
C PRO A 82 11.39 9.42 -8.73
N SER A 83 11.26 10.57 -9.41
CA SER A 83 11.99 11.80 -9.06
C SER A 83 11.63 12.29 -7.65
N PHE A 84 10.35 12.22 -7.27
CA PHE A 84 9.92 12.59 -5.93
C PHE A 84 10.41 11.58 -4.88
N VAL A 85 10.39 10.30 -5.20
CA VAL A 85 10.89 9.23 -4.32
C VAL A 85 12.39 9.39 -4.03
N ARG A 86 13.18 9.90 -4.98
CA ARG A 86 14.61 10.18 -4.81
C ARG A 86 14.91 11.57 -4.18
N SER A 87 13.91 12.27 -3.68
CA SER A 87 14.09 13.62 -3.12
C SER A 87 14.67 13.56 -1.70
N GLU A 88 15.85 14.11 -1.51
CA GLU A 88 16.51 14.20 -0.20
C GLU A 88 15.70 15.06 0.78
N GLU A 89 14.95 16.06 0.29
CA GLU A 89 14.14 16.95 1.11
C GLU A 89 13.07 16.18 1.89
N ILE A 90 12.42 15.23 1.23
CA ILE A 90 11.41 14.36 1.84
C ILE A 90 12.06 13.39 2.83
N HIS A 91 13.20 12.80 2.48
CA HIS A 91 13.95 11.94 3.40
C HIS A 91 14.40 12.72 4.64
N ASN A 92 14.94 13.91 4.47
CA ASN A 92 15.36 14.78 5.57
C ASN A 92 14.17 15.18 6.47
N ALA A 93 12.99 15.42 5.89
CA ALA A 93 11.76 15.67 6.67
C ALA A 93 11.38 14.46 7.53
N PHE A 94 11.45 13.24 6.96
CA PHE A 94 11.25 12.02 7.73
C PHE A 94 12.26 11.90 8.88
N GLN A 95 13.56 12.12 8.62
CA GLN A 95 14.58 12.03 9.66
C GLN A 95 14.31 13.01 10.82
N LYS A 96 13.86 14.24 10.52
CA LYS A 96 13.44 15.21 11.54
C LYS A 96 12.25 14.70 12.37
N ALA A 97 11.23 14.13 11.72
CA ALA A 97 10.08 13.58 12.41
C ALA A 97 10.46 12.37 13.29
N LYS A 98 11.34 11.51 12.80
CA LYS A 98 11.89 10.35 13.54
C LYS A 98 12.69 10.79 14.77
N GLN A 99 13.58 11.77 14.61
CA GLN A 99 14.35 12.34 15.73
C GLN A 99 13.45 13.00 16.78
N ALA A 100 12.33 13.58 16.36
CA ALA A 100 11.32 14.13 17.26
C ALA A 100 10.40 13.07 17.91
N GLY A 101 10.63 11.78 17.66
CA GLY A 101 9.85 10.67 18.23
C GLY A 101 8.44 10.50 17.66
N LYS A 102 8.11 11.18 16.55
CA LYS A 102 6.75 11.17 15.97
C LYS A 102 6.46 9.93 15.14
N VAL A 103 7.49 9.29 14.60
CA VAL A 103 7.38 8.14 13.69
C VAL A 103 8.63 7.28 13.76
N SER A 104 8.48 5.96 13.56
CA SER A 104 9.61 5.01 13.52
C SER A 104 10.03 4.65 12.10
N TYR A 105 9.07 4.42 11.20
CA TYR A 105 9.29 3.88 9.85
C TYR A 105 8.76 4.80 8.76
N PHE A 106 9.52 4.86 7.66
CA PHE A 106 9.19 5.66 6.49
C PHE A 106 8.57 4.82 5.39
N GLY A 107 7.44 5.27 4.86
CA GLY A 107 6.78 4.53 3.80
C GLY A 107 6.29 5.41 2.65
N ILE A 108 6.01 4.73 1.53
CA ILE A 108 5.35 5.33 0.36
C ILE A 108 4.13 4.51 -0.05
N SER A 109 3.14 5.20 -0.60
CA SER A 109 1.94 4.59 -1.18
C SER A 109 1.78 5.08 -2.60
N THR A 110 1.79 4.17 -3.57
CA THR A 110 1.66 4.48 -4.99
C THR A 110 0.51 3.73 -5.65
N HIS A 111 -0.24 4.42 -6.54
CA HIS A 111 -1.30 3.86 -7.35
C HIS A 111 -0.94 3.81 -8.83
N GLU A 112 0.11 4.53 -9.24
CA GLU A 112 0.56 4.66 -10.61
C GLU A 112 2.07 4.48 -10.66
N ASN A 113 2.59 4.04 -11.80
CA ASN A 113 4.02 3.88 -12.04
C ASN A 113 4.73 3.02 -10.98
N ALA A 114 4.02 2.04 -10.41
CA ALA A 114 4.46 1.29 -9.23
C ALA A 114 5.81 0.57 -9.45
N GLN A 115 6.08 0.09 -10.67
CA GLN A 115 7.37 -0.54 -10.98
C GLN A 115 8.54 0.44 -10.82
N ALA A 116 8.50 1.58 -11.50
CA ALA A 116 9.59 2.56 -11.46
C ALA A 116 9.74 3.22 -10.08
N VAL A 117 8.62 3.38 -9.35
CA VAL A 117 8.62 3.84 -7.96
C VAL A 117 9.29 2.82 -7.04
N THR A 118 9.01 1.52 -7.22
CA THR A 118 9.67 0.45 -6.45
C THR A 118 11.17 0.41 -6.74
N GLU A 119 11.57 0.50 -7.99
CA GLU A 119 12.99 0.57 -8.39
C GLU A 119 13.69 1.79 -7.75
N ALA A 120 13.05 2.95 -7.76
CA ALA A 120 13.58 4.15 -7.11
C ALA A 120 13.71 4.01 -5.58
N ALA A 121 12.74 3.38 -4.93
CA ALA A 121 12.81 3.12 -3.50
C ALA A 121 13.96 2.17 -3.13
N ILE A 122 14.17 1.12 -3.92
CA ILE A 122 15.31 0.18 -3.78
C ILE A 122 16.63 0.93 -3.91
N GLU A 123 16.78 1.77 -4.94
CA GLU A 123 18.01 2.52 -5.21
C GLU A 123 18.38 3.49 -4.08
N THR A 124 17.40 4.14 -3.46
CA THR A 124 17.67 5.10 -2.39
C THR A 124 18.01 4.43 -1.05
N GLY A 125 17.43 3.27 -0.76
CA GLY A 125 17.58 2.60 0.53
C GLY A 125 16.97 3.38 1.72
N TRP A 126 16.04 4.32 1.46
CA TRP A 126 15.49 5.20 2.49
C TRP A 126 14.15 4.72 3.07
N TYR A 127 13.48 3.83 2.39
CA TYR A 127 12.10 3.43 2.71
C TYR A 127 12.06 2.10 3.41
N ASP A 128 11.32 2.05 4.51
CA ASP A 128 11.09 0.82 5.28
C ASP A 128 9.87 0.05 4.76
N LEU A 129 8.88 0.75 4.18
CA LEU A 129 7.60 0.17 3.77
C LEU A 129 7.10 0.75 2.45
N MET A 130 6.45 -0.11 1.65
CA MET A 130 5.75 0.32 0.44
C MET A 130 4.34 -0.25 0.38
N GLN A 131 3.36 0.61 0.09
CA GLN A 131 1.99 0.20 -0.22
C GLN A 131 1.76 0.35 -1.73
N ILE A 132 1.66 -0.78 -2.44
CA ILE A 132 1.61 -0.86 -3.91
C ILE A 132 0.27 -1.40 -4.41
N ALA A 133 -0.22 -0.82 -5.51
CA ALA A 133 -1.46 -1.27 -6.15
C ALA A 133 -1.18 -2.44 -7.09
N ILE A 134 -1.43 -3.66 -6.61
CA ILE A 134 -1.08 -4.91 -7.30
C ILE A 134 -2.19 -5.96 -7.17
N THR A 135 -2.28 -6.82 -8.18
CA THR A 135 -3.25 -7.92 -8.28
C THR A 135 -2.55 -9.20 -8.73
N PRO A 136 -3.19 -10.37 -8.71
CA PRO A 136 -2.63 -11.60 -9.31
C PRO A 136 -2.21 -11.44 -10.78
N ALA A 137 -2.91 -10.58 -11.52
CA ALA A 137 -2.59 -10.28 -12.91
C ALA A 137 -1.45 -9.24 -13.10
N GLY A 138 -0.94 -8.65 -12.02
CA GLY A 138 0.10 -7.62 -12.03
C GLY A 138 -0.37 -6.26 -11.51
N TRP A 139 0.25 -5.17 -11.99
CA TRP A 139 -0.04 -3.83 -11.51
C TRP A 139 -1.50 -3.42 -11.78
N TYR A 140 -2.10 -2.74 -10.80
CA TYR A 140 -3.43 -2.18 -10.92
C TYR A 140 -3.34 -0.72 -11.40
N ASP A 141 -4.17 -0.35 -12.38
CA ASP A 141 -4.32 1.03 -12.84
C ASP A 141 -5.49 1.71 -12.13
N TRP A 142 -5.18 2.79 -11.41
CA TRP A 142 -6.18 3.56 -10.68
C TRP A 142 -7.13 4.32 -11.61
N ASN A 143 -6.66 4.77 -12.77
CA ASN A 143 -7.48 5.57 -13.69
C ASN A 143 -8.53 4.70 -14.39
N SER A 144 -8.10 3.57 -14.92
CA SER A 144 -9.02 2.62 -15.57
C SER A 144 -9.80 1.73 -14.59
N LYS A 145 -9.44 1.72 -13.28
CA LYS A 145 -10.00 0.83 -12.24
C LYS A 145 -9.87 -0.65 -12.61
N SER A 146 -8.80 -1.01 -13.26
CA SER A 146 -8.55 -2.32 -13.84
C SER A 146 -7.09 -2.73 -13.67
N VAL A 147 -6.74 -3.90 -14.17
CA VAL A 147 -5.34 -4.31 -14.34
C VAL A 147 -4.68 -3.41 -15.39
N LEU A 148 -3.45 -2.97 -15.12
CA LEU A 148 -2.70 -2.10 -16.03
C LEU A 148 -2.42 -2.85 -17.34
N PRO A 149 -2.82 -2.31 -18.51
CA PRO A 149 -2.55 -2.95 -19.80
C PRO A 149 -1.03 -3.18 -20.00
N GLY A 150 -0.67 -4.38 -20.47
CA GLY A 150 0.72 -4.75 -20.73
C GLY A 150 1.58 -5.02 -19.48
N THR A 151 0.98 -5.02 -18.28
CA THR A 151 1.72 -5.39 -17.06
C THR A 151 2.20 -6.83 -17.09
N LYS A 152 3.32 -7.10 -16.42
CA LYS A 152 3.71 -8.46 -16.09
C LYS A 152 2.79 -9.01 -14.99
N SER A 153 2.52 -10.31 -15.01
CA SER A 153 1.78 -10.98 -13.93
C SER A 153 2.52 -10.91 -12.59
N MET A 154 1.82 -11.14 -11.50
CA MET A 154 2.41 -11.17 -10.15
C MET A 154 3.61 -12.13 -10.07
N VAL A 155 3.50 -13.32 -10.65
CA VAL A 155 4.60 -14.30 -10.71
C VAL A 155 5.82 -13.73 -11.43
N ALA A 156 5.63 -13.04 -12.56
CA ALA A 156 6.72 -12.43 -13.32
C ALA A 156 7.30 -11.16 -12.65
N LEU A 157 6.60 -10.59 -11.67
CA LEU A 157 7.07 -9.46 -10.86
C LEU A 157 7.85 -9.91 -9.61
N GLN A 158 7.82 -11.19 -9.24
CA GLN A 158 8.52 -11.71 -8.05
C GLN A 158 10.01 -11.29 -7.96
N PRO A 159 10.81 -11.29 -9.04
CA PRO A 159 12.20 -10.82 -8.93
C PRO A 159 12.35 -9.37 -8.47
N LEU A 160 11.43 -8.47 -8.88
CA LEU A 160 11.43 -7.09 -8.43
C LEU A 160 11.01 -7.00 -6.95
N LEU A 161 9.97 -7.72 -6.57
CA LEU A 161 9.47 -7.75 -5.20
C LEU A 161 10.50 -8.35 -4.24
N ALA A 162 11.22 -9.39 -4.66
CA ALA A 162 12.32 -9.96 -3.90
C ALA A 162 13.45 -8.95 -3.66
N ARG A 163 13.87 -8.22 -4.71
CA ARG A 163 14.86 -7.13 -4.56
C ARG A 163 14.42 -6.04 -3.60
N ALA A 164 13.14 -5.68 -3.60
CA ALA A 164 12.62 -4.71 -2.64
C ALA A 164 12.72 -5.23 -1.18
N ARG A 165 12.38 -6.51 -0.97
CA ARG A 165 12.52 -7.15 0.35
C ARG A 165 13.97 -7.30 0.78
N GLU A 166 14.88 -7.66 -0.14
CA GLU A 166 16.33 -7.70 0.10
C GLU A 166 16.91 -6.33 0.47
N ALA A 167 16.32 -5.25 -0.07
CA ALA A 167 16.63 -3.87 0.31
C ALA A 167 16.00 -3.45 1.68
N GLY A 168 15.34 -4.37 2.38
CA GLY A 168 14.71 -4.11 3.69
C GLY A 168 13.34 -3.47 3.63
N ILE A 169 12.68 -3.44 2.45
CA ILE A 169 11.37 -2.81 2.26
C ILE A 169 10.26 -3.84 2.47
N GLY A 170 9.42 -3.63 3.50
CA GLY A 170 8.20 -4.39 3.68
C GLY A 170 7.13 -4.00 2.66
N LEU A 171 6.51 -4.99 2.00
CA LEU A 171 5.58 -4.81 0.89
C LEU A 171 4.13 -5.05 1.30
N ILE A 172 3.30 -4.02 1.16
CA ILE A 172 1.86 -4.09 1.45
C ILE A 172 1.09 -3.94 0.15
N GLY A 173 0.35 -4.99 -0.24
CA GLY A 173 -0.53 -4.93 -1.40
C GLY A 173 -1.81 -4.16 -1.11
N MET A 174 -2.20 -3.30 -2.03
CA MET A 174 -3.55 -2.72 -2.07
C MET A 174 -4.20 -2.99 -3.42
N LYS A 175 -5.51 -2.96 -3.48
CA LYS A 175 -6.30 -3.21 -4.69
C LYS A 175 -6.29 -4.66 -5.20
N ALA A 176 -5.71 -5.62 -4.48
CA ALA A 176 -5.64 -7.01 -4.91
C ALA A 176 -7.01 -7.60 -5.33
N GLY A 177 -8.06 -7.33 -4.55
CA GLY A 177 -9.44 -7.72 -4.89
C GLY A 177 -10.27 -6.66 -5.62
N ARG A 178 -9.75 -5.45 -5.87
CA ARG A 178 -10.58 -4.33 -6.35
C ARG A 178 -11.18 -4.55 -7.73
N HIS A 179 -10.44 -5.17 -8.64
CA HIS A 179 -10.93 -5.48 -9.99
C HIS A 179 -12.11 -6.47 -9.95
N LEU A 180 -12.09 -7.44 -9.03
CA LEU A 180 -13.16 -8.44 -8.85
C LEU A 180 -14.50 -7.83 -8.44
N ALA A 181 -14.49 -6.69 -7.75
CA ALA A 181 -15.69 -5.99 -7.31
C ALA A 181 -16.48 -5.31 -8.45
N GLY A 182 -15.88 -5.20 -9.65
CA GLY A 182 -16.51 -4.54 -10.80
C GLY A 182 -16.55 -3.00 -10.70
N ARG A 183 -17.23 -2.37 -11.66
CA ARG A 183 -17.30 -0.90 -11.79
C ARG A 183 -18.72 -0.38 -11.50
N GLY A 184 -19.23 -0.54 -10.28
CA GLY A 184 -20.53 -0.02 -9.88
C GLY A 184 -21.69 -1.00 -10.16
N PHE A 185 -22.93 -0.53 -9.92
CA PHE A 185 -24.13 -1.37 -9.87
C PHE A 185 -24.48 -2.07 -11.19
N LEU A 186 -24.14 -1.47 -12.32
CA LEU A 186 -24.46 -1.97 -13.67
C LEU A 186 -23.31 -2.71 -14.35
N ALA A 187 -22.10 -2.65 -13.79
CA ALA A 187 -20.95 -3.37 -14.35
C ALA A 187 -20.91 -4.79 -13.75
N GLY A 188 -21.00 -5.79 -14.59
CA GLY A 188 -20.86 -7.19 -14.17
C GLY A 188 -19.59 -7.38 -13.32
N LYS A 189 -19.70 -8.16 -12.26
CA LYS A 189 -18.55 -8.53 -11.43
C LYS A 189 -17.58 -9.34 -12.29
N ALA A 190 -16.31 -8.95 -12.29
CA ALA A 190 -15.26 -9.70 -12.97
C ALA A 190 -14.73 -10.83 -12.05
N ALA A 191 -15.65 -11.64 -11.49
CA ALA A 191 -15.34 -12.61 -10.45
C ALA A 191 -14.23 -13.59 -10.84
N ASN A 192 -14.14 -13.94 -12.12
CA ASN A 192 -13.16 -14.91 -12.63
C ASN A 192 -11.97 -14.23 -13.33
N ALA A 193 -11.79 -12.92 -13.15
CA ALA A 193 -10.76 -12.17 -13.88
C ALA A 193 -9.34 -12.65 -13.62
N PHE A 194 -9.09 -13.27 -12.49
CA PHE A 194 -7.76 -13.76 -12.11
C PHE A 194 -7.59 -15.28 -12.27
N ASP A 195 -8.64 -16.01 -12.61
CA ASP A 195 -8.57 -17.47 -12.79
C ASP A 195 -7.48 -17.92 -13.78
N PRO A 196 -7.18 -17.20 -14.88
CA PRO A 196 -6.08 -17.57 -15.79
C PRO A 196 -4.68 -17.53 -15.16
N PHE A 197 -4.52 -16.92 -13.98
CA PHE A 197 -3.25 -16.81 -13.25
C PHE A 197 -3.08 -17.88 -12.19
N TYR A 198 -4.13 -18.69 -11.93
CA TYR A 198 -4.16 -19.73 -10.92
C TYR A 198 -4.04 -21.12 -11.55
N ASP A 199 -3.40 -22.04 -10.86
CA ASP A 199 -3.41 -23.45 -11.25
C ASP A 199 -4.76 -24.13 -10.88
N LEU A 200 -5.00 -25.29 -11.46
CA LEU A 200 -6.24 -26.05 -11.26
C LEU A 200 -6.43 -26.50 -9.80
N LYS A 201 -5.34 -26.81 -9.11
CA LYS A 201 -5.38 -27.23 -7.70
C LYS A 201 -5.86 -26.05 -6.81
N PHE A 202 -5.34 -24.87 -7.05
CA PHE A 202 -5.76 -23.68 -6.30
C PHE A 202 -7.18 -23.24 -6.64
N LEU A 203 -7.60 -23.35 -7.91
CA LEU A 203 -8.98 -23.08 -8.33
C LEU A 203 -10.00 -24.03 -7.70
N ALA A 204 -9.60 -25.27 -7.41
CA ALA A 204 -10.44 -26.29 -6.79
C ALA A 204 -10.60 -26.12 -5.26
N THR A 205 -9.96 -25.14 -4.64
CA THR A 205 -10.11 -24.86 -3.21
C THR A 205 -11.46 -24.24 -2.89
N ASP A 206 -11.90 -24.36 -1.62
CA ASP A 206 -13.15 -23.74 -1.11
C ASP A 206 -13.05 -22.20 -0.94
N LEU A 207 -11.91 -21.60 -1.27
CA LEU A 207 -11.72 -20.16 -1.17
C LEU A 207 -12.60 -19.41 -2.19
N ASN A 208 -13.27 -18.34 -1.75
CA ASN A 208 -13.96 -17.46 -2.67
C ASN A 208 -12.95 -16.63 -3.51
N THR A 209 -13.44 -15.92 -4.52
CA THR A 209 -12.58 -15.18 -5.47
C THR A 209 -11.71 -14.11 -4.82
N PHE A 210 -12.21 -13.44 -3.77
CA PHE A 210 -11.43 -12.45 -3.01
C PHE A 210 -10.37 -13.11 -2.16
N GLN A 211 -10.72 -14.20 -1.48
CA GLN A 211 -9.77 -14.99 -0.68
C GLN A 211 -8.65 -15.54 -1.56
N ARG A 212 -8.98 -16.11 -2.74
CA ARG A 212 -7.95 -16.57 -3.70
C ARG A 212 -7.02 -15.43 -4.10
N SER A 213 -7.56 -14.25 -4.41
CA SER A 213 -6.71 -13.10 -4.77
C SER A 213 -5.76 -12.69 -3.64
N TYR A 214 -6.25 -12.61 -2.40
CA TYR A 214 -5.42 -12.23 -1.26
C TYR A 214 -4.38 -13.30 -0.91
N ALA A 215 -4.77 -14.57 -0.87
CA ALA A 215 -3.85 -15.68 -0.62
C ALA A 215 -2.74 -15.75 -1.70
N PHE A 216 -3.11 -15.57 -2.97
CA PHE A 216 -2.16 -15.60 -4.08
C PHE A 216 -1.11 -14.50 -3.97
N VAL A 217 -1.51 -13.23 -3.76
CA VAL A 217 -0.53 -12.14 -3.71
C VAL A 217 0.38 -12.22 -2.48
N LEU A 218 -0.13 -12.74 -1.35
CA LEU A 218 0.67 -13.00 -0.16
C LEU A 218 1.71 -14.10 -0.41
N ALA A 219 1.31 -15.20 -1.04
CA ALA A 219 2.23 -16.29 -1.36
C ALA A 219 3.31 -15.90 -2.41
N HIS A 220 3.04 -14.84 -3.21
CA HIS A 220 3.92 -14.45 -4.31
C HIS A 220 4.74 -13.18 -4.05
N GLY A 221 4.98 -12.83 -2.78
CA GLY A 221 6.00 -11.84 -2.41
C GLY A 221 5.50 -10.59 -1.70
N LEU A 222 4.24 -10.55 -1.26
CA LEU A 222 3.78 -9.49 -0.36
C LEU A 222 3.84 -9.95 1.11
N ASP A 223 4.18 -9.04 2.00
CA ASP A 223 4.21 -9.28 3.44
C ASP A 223 2.84 -9.06 4.09
N ALA A 224 2.02 -8.20 3.50
CA ALA A 224 0.65 -7.93 3.96
C ALA A 224 -0.26 -7.47 2.81
N VAL A 225 -1.57 -7.52 3.04
CA VAL A 225 -2.59 -7.00 2.11
C VAL A 225 -3.52 -6.04 2.85
N ASN A 226 -3.71 -4.86 2.26
CA ASN A 226 -4.77 -3.95 2.68
C ASN A 226 -6.08 -4.37 2.00
N ALA A 227 -6.87 -5.18 2.69
CA ALA A 227 -8.14 -5.71 2.23
C ALA A 227 -9.33 -4.85 2.73
N ASP A 228 -10.41 -4.83 1.96
CA ASP A 228 -11.66 -4.20 2.36
C ASP A 228 -12.43 -5.11 3.35
N MET A 229 -12.97 -4.54 4.42
CA MET A 229 -13.69 -5.25 5.48
C MET A 229 -14.94 -4.46 5.88
N GLN A 230 -15.97 -4.48 5.03
CA GLN A 230 -17.20 -3.72 5.26
C GLN A 230 -18.16 -4.43 6.23
N ILE A 231 -18.06 -5.76 6.36
CA ILE A 231 -18.85 -6.58 7.26
C ILE A 231 -17.98 -7.61 7.96
N TYR A 232 -18.47 -8.16 9.07
CA TYR A 232 -17.72 -9.11 9.89
C TYR A 232 -17.36 -10.41 9.15
N GLN A 233 -18.17 -10.82 8.18
CA GLN A 233 -17.85 -11.97 7.32
C GLN A 233 -16.57 -11.74 6.51
N HIS A 234 -16.37 -10.55 5.94
CA HIS A 234 -15.14 -10.23 5.18
C HIS A 234 -13.90 -10.33 6.07
N LEU A 235 -14.00 -9.95 7.35
CA LEU A 235 -12.90 -10.11 8.29
C LEU A 235 -12.52 -11.60 8.45
N ARG A 236 -13.48 -12.47 8.66
CA ARG A 236 -13.24 -13.93 8.78
C ARG A 236 -12.65 -14.51 7.50
N GLU A 237 -13.20 -14.17 6.34
CA GLU A 237 -12.72 -14.60 5.04
C GLU A 237 -11.26 -14.17 4.80
N ASN A 238 -10.92 -12.94 5.17
CA ASN A 238 -9.56 -12.41 5.05
C ASN A 238 -8.58 -13.16 5.98
N PHE A 239 -8.98 -13.49 7.21
CA PHE A 239 -8.16 -14.32 8.10
C PHE A 239 -7.89 -15.71 7.54
N VAL A 240 -8.90 -16.37 6.94
CA VAL A 240 -8.71 -17.66 6.26
C VAL A 240 -7.71 -17.52 5.12
N ALA A 241 -7.86 -16.49 4.26
CA ALA A 241 -6.94 -16.25 3.16
C ALA A 241 -5.48 -16.07 3.61
N VAL A 242 -5.27 -15.34 4.72
CA VAL A 242 -3.92 -15.15 5.30
C VAL A 242 -3.38 -16.45 5.88
N ALA A 243 -4.18 -17.13 6.71
CA ALA A 243 -3.75 -18.34 7.42
C ALA A 243 -3.38 -19.49 6.47
N THR A 244 -4.03 -19.57 5.30
CA THR A 244 -3.82 -20.66 4.34
C THR A 244 -2.99 -20.26 3.12
N SER A 245 -2.52 -19.00 3.03
CA SER A 245 -1.86 -18.48 1.83
C SER A 245 -0.64 -19.30 1.40
N GLN A 246 0.17 -19.77 2.33
CA GLN A 246 1.37 -20.56 2.02
C GLN A 246 1.04 -22.03 1.73
N ASP A 247 -0.01 -22.59 2.32
CA ASP A 247 -0.37 -24.02 2.20
C ASP A 247 -0.72 -24.43 0.76
N HIS A 248 -1.20 -23.48 -0.04
CA HIS A 248 -1.62 -23.72 -1.42
C HIS A 248 -0.46 -23.73 -2.43
N PHE A 249 0.70 -23.20 -2.06
CA PHE A 249 1.83 -22.95 -2.97
C PHE A 249 3.15 -23.60 -2.51
N THR A 250 3.14 -24.35 -1.42
CA THR A 250 4.26 -25.23 -1.05
C THR A 250 4.34 -26.40 -2.02
N ALA A 251 5.49 -26.54 -2.69
CA ALA A 251 5.79 -27.66 -3.58
C ALA A 251 5.90 -28.98 -2.81
#